data_e73a4f70db5c0d39ba1f9d6a64e4050d
#
_entry.id   e73a4f70db5c0d39ba1f9d6a64e4050d
#
_cell.length_a   1.000
_cell.length_b   1.000
_cell.length_c   1.000
_cell.angle_alpha   90.00
_cell.angle_beta   90.00
_cell.angle_gamma   90.00
#
_symmetry.space_group_name_H-M   'P 1'
#
loop_
_entity.id
_entity.type
_entity.pdbx_description
1 polymer ?
#
loop_
_entity_poly.entity_id
_entity_poly.type
_entity_poly.pdbx_seq_one_letter_code
_entity_poly.pdbx_strand_id
1 'polypeptide(L)'
;MLPSVHSRVLAAVALLVFVPMGIEAVRASRNERRQLARGGVQPPDDVHRVMSIAYPGSFLAMLVEGALRGAQPLLVVAAGLIVFASAKLVKWAAIVALGRSWTFRVIVVPGDSLVASGPYRYLRHPNYVGVVGELVGAALMTGAIVTGPVALLGFGFLLWRRIAVEERALLGARR
;
A
#
# COMPACT_ATOMS: atom_id res chain seq x y z
N MET A 1 -6.77 -12.43 32.89
CA MET A 1 -7.44 -11.14 32.62
C MET A 1 -7.82 -11.09 31.15
N LEU A 2 -9.08 -10.94 30.78
CA LEU A 2 -9.49 -10.86 29.38
C LEU A 2 -9.04 -9.49 28.78
N PRO A 3 -8.54 -9.47 27.54
CA PRO A 3 -8.14 -8.22 26.91
C PRO A 3 -9.34 -7.27 26.78
N SER A 4 -9.10 -5.98 26.96
CA SER A 4 -10.13 -4.94 26.82
C SER A 4 -10.69 -4.89 25.39
N VAL A 5 -11.90 -4.34 25.20
CA VAL A 5 -12.48 -4.15 23.85
C VAL A 5 -11.52 -3.35 22.96
N HIS A 6 -10.89 -2.33 23.52
CA HIS A 6 -9.91 -1.52 22.80
C HIS A 6 -8.71 -2.32 22.33
N SER A 7 -8.11 -3.15 23.17
CA SER A 7 -6.97 -4.00 22.77
C SER A 7 -7.36 -5.04 21.71
N ARG A 8 -8.60 -5.55 21.73
CA ARG A 8 -9.12 -6.44 20.68
C ARG A 8 -9.27 -5.72 19.35
N VAL A 9 -9.75 -4.46 19.35
CA VAL A 9 -9.84 -3.64 18.13
C VAL A 9 -8.47 -3.41 17.54
N LEU A 10 -7.47 -3.00 18.33
CA LEU A 10 -6.10 -2.80 17.84
C LEU A 10 -5.48 -4.08 17.29
N ALA A 11 -5.70 -5.23 17.96
CA ALA A 11 -5.24 -6.52 17.48
C ALA A 11 -5.91 -6.89 16.14
N ALA A 12 -7.21 -6.65 16.01
CA ALA A 12 -7.93 -6.88 14.76
C ALA A 12 -7.42 -5.97 13.63
N VAL A 13 -7.16 -4.69 13.91
CA VAL A 13 -6.55 -3.75 12.94
C VAL A 13 -5.16 -4.23 12.53
N ALA A 14 -4.34 -4.67 13.48
CA ALA A 14 -3.01 -5.21 13.17
C ALA A 14 -3.09 -6.43 12.23
N LEU A 15 -3.97 -7.39 12.52
CA LEU A 15 -4.19 -8.56 11.65
C LEU A 15 -4.71 -8.14 10.26
N LEU A 16 -5.68 -7.23 10.21
CA LEU A 16 -6.27 -6.73 8.97
C LEU A 16 -5.23 -6.04 8.06
N VAL A 17 -4.25 -5.37 8.65
CA VAL A 17 -3.16 -4.69 7.93
C VAL A 17 -2.06 -5.67 7.54
N PHE A 18 -1.48 -6.39 8.51
CA PHE A 18 -0.22 -7.10 8.30
C PHE A 18 -0.40 -8.45 7.61
N VAL A 19 -1.53 -9.15 7.79
CA VAL A 19 -1.75 -10.43 7.09
C VAL A 19 -1.85 -10.25 5.58
N PRO A 20 -2.69 -9.35 5.03
CA PRO A 20 -2.70 -9.11 3.59
C PRO A 20 -1.37 -8.53 3.09
N MET A 21 -0.70 -7.67 3.86
CA MET A 21 0.62 -7.11 3.50
C MET A 21 1.66 -8.23 3.31
N GLY A 22 1.66 -9.25 4.18
CA GLY A 22 2.53 -10.42 4.03
C GLY A 22 2.23 -11.23 2.76
N ILE A 23 0.96 -11.45 2.45
CA ILE A 23 0.51 -12.13 1.22
C ILE A 23 0.95 -11.33 -0.02
N GLU A 24 0.75 -10.02 0.01
CA GLU A 24 1.18 -9.09 -1.05
C GLU A 24 2.70 -9.15 -1.24
N ALA A 25 3.49 -9.17 -0.16
CA ALA A 25 4.94 -9.24 -0.23
C ALA A 25 5.44 -10.54 -0.89
N VAL A 26 4.85 -11.68 -0.53
CA VAL A 26 5.17 -12.97 -1.18
C VAL A 26 4.83 -12.94 -2.66
N ARG A 27 3.68 -12.40 -3.03
CA ARG A 27 3.25 -12.27 -4.43
C ARG A 27 4.19 -11.35 -5.21
N ALA A 28 4.52 -10.17 -4.66
CA ALA A 28 5.43 -9.21 -5.27
C ALA A 28 6.80 -9.83 -5.52
N SER A 29 7.40 -10.48 -4.53
CA SER A 29 8.72 -11.13 -4.65
C SER A 29 8.75 -12.22 -5.71
N ARG A 30 7.66 -13.02 -5.83
CA ARG A 30 7.56 -14.04 -6.90
C ARG A 30 7.48 -13.38 -8.28
N ASN A 31 6.73 -12.31 -8.42
CA ASN A 31 6.59 -11.58 -9.66
C ASN A 31 7.90 -10.88 -10.06
N GLU A 32 8.60 -10.25 -9.08
CA GLU A 32 9.91 -9.62 -9.31
C GLU A 32 10.92 -10.59 -9.91
N ARG A 33 11.07 -11.78 -9.31
CA ARG A 33 11.97 -12.82 -9.82
C ARG A 33 11.62 -13.22 -11.25
N ARG A 34 10.33 -13.37 -11.57
CA ARG A 34 9.86 -13.73 -12.91
C ARG A 34 10.13 -12.63 -13.93
N GLN A 35 9.92 -11.37 -13.58
CA GLN A 35 10.18 -10.25 -14.48
C GLN A 35 11.68 -10.07 -14.75
N LEU A 36 12.51 -10.17 -13.71
CA LEU A 36 13.96 -10.13 -13.86
C LEU A 36 14.49 -11.27 -14.75
N ALA A 37 13.95 -12.49 -14.59
CA ALA A 37 14.29 -13.64 -15.46
C ALA A 37 13.88 -13.43 -16.92
N ARG A 38 12.96 -12.50 -17.21
CA ARG A 38 12.54 -12.10 -18.58
C ARG A 38 13.32 -10.91 -19.11
N GLY A 39 14.41 -10.51 -18.48
CA GLY A 39 15.20 -9.35 -18.87
C GLY A 39 14.63 -8.01 -18.37
N GLY A 40 13.82 -8.03 -17.32
CA GLY A 40 13.30 -6.82 -16.68
C GLY A 40 14.41 -5.94 -16.13
N VAL A 41 14.30 -4.65 -16.33
CA VAL A 41 15.27 -3.64 -15.88
C VAL A 41 14.67 -2.83 -14.72
N GLN A 42 15.47 -2.62 -13.67
CA GLN A 42 15.13 -1.77 -12.54
C GLN A 42 15.79 -0.40 -12.67
N PRO A 43 15.03 0.71 -12.53
CA PRO A 43 15.64 2.04 -12.42
C PRO A 43 16.50 2.15 -11.16
N PRO A 44 17.67 2.82 -11.24
CA PRO A 44 18.59 2.96 -10.09
C PRO A 44 18.03 3.84 -8.96
N ASP A 45 17.10 4.74 -9.29
CA ASP A 45 16.50 5.72 -8.39
C ASP A 45 15.16 5.26 -7.76
N ASP A 46 14.85 3.95 -7.80
CA ASP A 46 13.65 3.40 -7.17
C ASP A 46 13.69 3.58 -5.64
N VAL A 47 12.67 4.26 -5.13
CA VAL A 47 12.47 4.54 -3.69
C VAL A 47 11.96 3.33 -2.89
N HIS A 48 11.91 2.15 -3.49
CA HIS A 48 11.36 0.93 -2.90
C HIS A 48 11.91 0.63 -1.49
N ARG A 49 13.23 0.77 -1.26
CA ARG A 49 13.84 0.48 0.06
C ARG A 49 13.24 1.33 1.17
N VAL A 50 13.05 2.62 0.93
CA VAL A 50 12.44 3.53 1.91
C VAL A 50 10.98 3.18 2.10
N MET A 51 10.24 2.94 1.02
CA MET A 51 8.81 2.59 1.07
C MET A 51 8.56 1.27 1.81
N SER A 52 9.43 0.27 1.64
CA SER A 52 9.29 -1.04 2.29
C SER A 52 9.44 -0.99 3.82
N ILE A 53 10.06 0.06 4.36
CA ILE A 53 10.17 0.33 5.80
C ILE A 53 9.10 1.32 6.24
N ALA A 54 8.90 2.40 5.48
CA ALA A 54 7.98 3.47 5.83
C ALA A 54 6.52 2.99 5.87
N TYR A 55 6.11 2.12 4.95
CA TYR A 55 4.72 1.66 4.89
C TYR A 55 4.31 0.82 6.11
N PRO A 56 4.96 -0.31 6.43
CA PRO A 56 4.66 -1.04 7.65
C PRO A 56 4.93 -0.23 8.92
N GLY A 57 5.98 0.60 8.92
CA GLY A 57 6.31 1.48 10.03
C GLY A 57 5.21 2.50 10.35
N SER A 58 4.54 3.04 9.33
CA SER A 58 3.40 3.94 9.49
C SER A 58 2.25 3.27 10.26
N PHE A 59 1.90 2.05 9.92
CA PHE A 59 0.84 1.31 10.62
C PHE A 59 1.24 0.94 12.06
N LEU A 60 2.50 0.56 12.28
CA LEU A 60 3.00 0.32 13.64
C LEU A 60 2.92 1.58 14.50
N ALA A 61 3.34 2.74 13.97
CA ALA A 61 3.24 4.02 14.68
C ALA A 61 1.79 4.38 15.00
N MET A 62 0.85 4.17 14.05
CA MET A 62 -0.58 4.39 14.28
C MET A 62 -1.14 3.46 15.37
N LEU A 63 -0.74 2.18 15.39
CA LEU A 63 -1.17 1.23 16.42
C LEU A 63 -0.62 1.61 17.81
N VAL A 64 0.64 2.06 17.88
CA VAL A 64 1.24 2.55 19.14
C VAL A 64 0.52 3.80 19.62
N GLU A 65 0.29 4.78 18.75
CA GLU A 65 -0.46 5.99 19.12
C GLU A 65 -1.88 5.62 19.61
N GLY A 66 -2.57 4.72 18.89
CA GLY A 66 -3.90 4.25 19.27
C GLY A 66 -3.91 3.57 20.64
N ALA A 67 -2.88 2.77 20.96
CA ALA A 67 -2.75 2.15 22.29
C ALA A 67 -2.56 3.17 23.41
N LEU A 68 -1.85 4.26 23.14
CA LEU A 68 -1.60 5.34 24.10
C LEU A 68 -2.82 6.27 24.29
N ARG A 69 -3.63 6.46 23.25
CA ARG A 69 -4.78 7.39 23.27
C ARG A 69 -6.06 6.78 23.82
N GLY A 70 -6.20 5.46 23.78
CA GLY A 70 -7.40 4.75 24.22
C GLY A 70 -8.46 4.56 23.12
N ALA A 71 -9.64 4.10 23.55
CA ALA A 71 -10.71 3.68 22.65
C ALA A 71 -11.30 4.84 21.84
N GLN A 72 -11.57 4.56 20.56
CA GLN A 72 -12.25 5.50 19.67
C GLN A 72 -13.76 5.22 19.65
N PRO A 73 -14.60 6.24 19.32
CA PRO A 73 -16.03 6.04 19.10
C PRO A 73 -16.27 4.97 18.03
N LEU A 74 -17.24 4.10 18.28
CA LEU A 74 -17.54 2.99 17.36
C LEU A 74 -17.82 3.45 15.92
N LEU A 75 -18.49 4.59 15.77
CA LEU A 75 -18.80 5.17 14.47
C LEU A 75 -17.52 5.54 13.69
N VAL A 76 -16.50 6.07 14.38
CA VAL A 76 -15.22 6.42 13.76
C VAL A 76 -14.47 5.16 13.34
N VAL A 77 -14.44 4.13 14.19
CA VAL A 77 -13.85 2.83 13.88
C VAL A 77 -14.55 2.19 12.66
N ALA A 78 -15.88 2.22 12.64
CA ALA A 78 -16.67 1.68 11.52
C ALA A 78 -16.40 2.45 10.21
N ALA A 79 -16.37 3.78 10.26
CA ALA A 79 -16.01 4.60 9.09
C ALA A 79 -14.59 4.28 8.59
N GLY A 80 -13.63 4.17 9.51
CA GLY A 80 -12.26 3.76 9.18
C GLY A 80 -12.19 2.38 8.52
N LEU A 81 -12.97 1.42 9.03
CA LEU A 81 -13.05 0.08 8.45
C LEU A 81 -13.64 0.10 7.03
N ILE A 82 -14.69 0.89 6.79
CA ILE A 82 -15.30 1.04 5.45
C ILE A 82 -14.28 1.62 4.48
N VAL A 83 -13.57 2.70 4.87
CA VAL A 83 -12.52 3.32 4.05
C VAL A 83 -11.41 2.32 3.76
N PHE A 84 -10.90 1.62 4.78
CA PHE A 84 -9.85 0.62 4.63
C PHE A 84 -10.26 -0.52 3.70
N ALA A 85 -11.45 -1.10 3.91
CA ALA A 85 -11.95 -2.21 3.10
C ALA A 85 -12.16 -1.78 1.63
N SER A 86 -12.73 -0.61 1.39
CA SER A 86 -12.89 -0.05 0.03
C SER A 86 -11.54 0.16 -0.66
N ALA A 87 -10.57 0.73 0.07
CA ALA A 87 -9.21 0.91 -0.42
C ALA A 87 -8.53 -0.43 -0.75
N LYS A 88 -8.71 -1.43 0.11
CA LYS A 88 -8.19 -2.79 -0.10
C LYS A 88 -8.82 -3.44 -1.34
N LEU A 89 -10.12 -3.26 -1.57
CA LEU A 89 -10.78 -3.76 -2.78
C LEU A 89 -10.22 -3.11 -4.05
N VAL A 90 -10.03 -1.78 -4.06
CA VAL A 90 -9.41 -1.07 -5.19
C VAL A 90 -7.99 -1.57 -5.43
N LYS A 91 -7.19 -1.71 -4.38
CA LYS A 91 -5.82 -2.23 -4.46
C LYS A 91 -5.79 -3.65 -5.00
N TRP A 92 -6.67 -4.53 -4.51
CA TRP A 92 -6.76 -5.91 -4.98
C TRP A 92 -7.17 -6.01 -6.44
N ALA A 93 -8.14 -5.20 -6.87
CA ALA A 93 -8.53 -5.11 -8.27
C ALA A 93 -7.35 -4.67 -9.16
N ALA A 94 -6.55 -3.70 -8.69
CA ALA A 94 -5.33 -3.27 -9.36
C ALA A 94 -4.28 -4.40 -9.44
N ILE A 95 -4.05 -5.11 -8.33
CA ILE A 95 -3.12 -6.26 -8.26
C ILE A 95 -3.55 -7.38 -9.21
N VAL A 96 -4.84 -7.68 -9.28
CA VAL A 96 -5.38 -8.71 -10.18
C VAL A 96 -5.23 -8.30 -11.64
N ALA A 97 -5.54 -7.04 -11.97
CA ALA A 97 -5.42 -6.51 -13.32
C ALA A 97 -3.97 -6.52 -13.84
N LEU A 98 -2.99 -6.14 -13.00
CA LEU A 98 -1.56 -6.22 -13.35
C LEU A 98 -1.04 -7.67 -13.39
N GLY A 99 -1.64 -8.56 -12.61
CA GLY A 99 -1.26 -9.97 -12.60
C GLY A 99 0.22 -10.18 -12.28
N ARG A 100 0.99 -10.69 -13.26
CA ARG A 100 2.43 -10.96 -13.14
C ARG A 100 3.30 -9.69 -13.19
N SER A 101 2.76 -8.59 -13.71
CA SER A 101 3.48 -7.31 -13.80
C SER A 101 3.43 -6.52 -12.48
N TRP A 102 2.58 -6.94 -11.52
CA TRP A 102 2.51 -6.27 -10.23
C TRP A 102 3.70 -6.63 -9.33
N THR A 103 4.46 -5.62 -8.91
CA THR A 103 5.66 -5.74 -8.06
C THR A 103 5.76 -4.58 -7.09
N PHE A 104 6.54 -4.74 -6.02
CA PHE A 104 6.88 -3.63 -5.14
C PHE A 104 7.97 -2.72 -5.70
N ARG A 105 8.83 -3.24 -6.56
CA ARG A 105 9.85 -2.46 -7.27
C ARG A 105 9.34 -1.99 -8.62
N VAL A 106 9.90 -0.92 -9.13
CA VAL A 106 9.69 -0.56 -10.54
C VAL A 106 10.54 -1.52 -11.39
N ILE A 107 9.88 -2.36 -12.19
CA ILE A 107 10.56 -3.25 -13.14
C ILE A 107 9.86 -3.09 -14.49
N VAL A 108 10.63 -2.79 -15.52
CA VAL A 108 10.12 -2.69 -16.88
C VAL A 108 10.74 -3.80 -17.71
N VAL A 109 9.89 -4.64 -18.29
CA VAL A 109 10.31 -5.68 -19.24
C VAL A 109 10.19 -5.10 -20.65
N PRO A 110 11.29 -4.99 -21.41
CA PRO A 110 11.25 -4.45 -22.77
C PRO A 110 10.26 -5.25 -23.64
N GLY A 111 9.42 -4.53 -24.38
CA GLY A 111 8.42 -5.14 -25.27
C GLY A 111 7.09 -5.54 -24.60
N ASP A 112 6.98 -5.47 -23.28
CA ASP A 112 5.69 -5.71 -22.61
C ASP A 112 4.73 -4.52 -22.83
N SER A 113 3.46 -4.83 -23.12
CA SER A 113 2.41 -3.83 -23.26
C SER A 113 1.92 -3.33 -21.88
N LEU A 114 1.52 -2.06 -21.82
CA LEU A 114 0.91 -1.51 -20.61
C LEU A 114 -0.48 -2.12 -20.37
N VAL A 115 -0.75 -2.44 -19.11
CA VAL A 115 -2.07 -2.93 -18.70
C VAL A 115 -3.05 -1.76 -18.65
N ALA A 116 -4.12 -1.87 -19.47
CA ALA A 116 -5.21 -0.88 -19.53
C ALA A 116 -6.57 -1.47 -19.12
N SER A 117 -6.58 -2.63 -18.43
CA SER A 117 -7.79 -3.33 -18.01
C SER A 117 -8.12 -3.08 -16.53
N GLY A 118 -9.36 -3.43 -16.13
CA GLY A 118 -9.82 -3.25 -14.76
C GLY A 118 -9.76 -1.78 -14.32
N PRO A 119 -9.30 -1.49 -13.09
CA PRO A 119 -9.24 -0.12 -12.59
C PRO A 119 -8.25 0.77 -13.36
N TYR A 120 -7.27 0.20 -14.10
CA TYR A 120 -6.34 0.94 -14.96
C TYR A 120 -7.01 1.58 -16.18
N ARG A 121 -8.25 1.20 -16.49
CA ARG A 121 -9.07 1.88 -17.51
C ARG A 121 -9.47 3.29 -17.08
N TYR A 122 -9.61 3.53 -15.79
CA TYR A 122 -10.13 4.78 -15.24
C TYR A 122 -9.08 5.59 -14.47
N LEU A 123 -8.12 4.91 -13.85
CA LEU A 123 -7.08 5.51 -13.02
C LEU A 123 -5.70 5.07 -13.51
N ARG A 124 -4.75 6.00 -13.56
CA ARG A 124 -3.36 5.66 -13.91
C ARG A 124 -2.67 4.84 -12.82
N HIS A 125 -2.95 5.15 -11.55
CA HIS A 125 -2.29 4.54 -10.39
C HIS A 125 -3.30 4.05 -9.34
N PRO A 126 -4.22 3.12 -9.66
CA PRO A 126 -5.26 2.67 -8.73
C PRO A 126 -4.67 1.97 -7.49
N ASN A 127 -3.54 1.30 -7.62
CA ASN A 127 -2.82 0.70 -6.50
C ASN A 127 -2.42 1.75 -5.44
N TYR A 128 -2.00 2.94 -5.86
CA TYR A 128 -1.58 4.00 -4.94
C TYR A 128 -2.77 4.69 -4.27
N VAL A 129 -3.91 4.79 -4.95
CA VAL A 129 -5.18 5.19 -4.34
C VAL A 129 -5.55 4.23 -3.21
N GLY A 130 -5.43 2.92 -3.43
CA GLY A 130 -5.62 1.91 -2.41
C GLY A 130 -4.67 2.10 -1.21
N VAL A 131 -3.38 2.31 -1.46
CA VAL A 131 -2.38 2.53 -0.41
C VAL A 131 -2.71 3.74 0.48
N VAL A 132 -3.08 4.88 -0.13
CA VAL A 132 -3.50 6.08 0.62
C VAL A 132 -4.76 5.82 1.44
N GLY A 133 -5.75 5.17 0.85
CA GLY A 133 -6.98 4.83 1.55
C GLY A 133 -6.76 3.84 2.72
N GLU A 134 -5.83 2.89 2.59
CA GLU A 134 -5.44 2.01 3.71
C GLU A 134 -4.84 2.81 4.88
N LEU A 135 -3.98 3.80 4.60
CA LEU A 135 -3.41 4.67 5.63
C LEU A 135 -4.50 5.52 6.32
N VAL A 136 -5.41 6.11 5.55
CA VAL A 136 -6.54 6.89 6.09
C VAL A 136 -7.44 6.02 6.96
N GLY A 137 -7.85 4.85 6.45
CA GLY A 137 -8.71 3.93 7.17
C GLY A 137 -8.08 3.43 8.49
N ALA A 138 -6.79 3.09 8.46
CA ALA A 138 -6.05 2.70 9.66
C ALA A 138 -5.94 3.84 10.68
N ALA A 139 -5.63 5.06 10.23
CA ALA A 139 -5.57 6.24 11.10
C ALA A 139 -6.91 6.49 11.82
N LEU A 140 -8.04 6.36 11.11
CA LEU A 140 -9.38 6.47 11.72
C LEU A 140 -9.65 5.35 12.72
N MET A 141 -9.36 4.08 12.36
CA MET A 141 -9.62 2.94 13.25
C MET A 141 -8.81 3.00 14.53
N THR A 142 -7.57 3.48 14.46
CA THR A 142 -6.66 3.58 15.62
C THR A 142 -6.79 4.89 16.37
N GLY A 143 -7.41 5.93 15.79
CA GLY A 143 -7.43 7.29 16.36
C GLY A 143 -6.07 7.97 16.29
N ALA A 144 -5.26 7.65 15.30
CA ALA A 144 -3.91 8.19 15.11
C ALA A 144 -3.97 9.60 14.50
N ILE A 145 -4.23 10.61 15.33
CA ILE A 145 -4.39 12.01 14.90
C ILE A 145 -3.05 12.72 14.64
N VAL A 146 -1.93 12.17 15.07
CA VAL A 146 -0.58 12.69 14.80
C VAL A 146 0.12 11.82 13.76
N THR A 147 0.30 10.53 14.04
CA THR A 147 1.02 9.62 13.15
C THR A 147 0.26 9.38 11.83
N GLY A 148 -1.07 9.46 11.84
CA GLY A 148 -1.90 9.36 10.63
C GLY A 148 -1.56 10.44 9.59
N PRO A 149 -1.73 11.73 9.90
CA PRO A 149 -1.34 12.82 9.01
C PRO A 149 0.14 12.81 8.61
N VAL A 150 1.05 12.52 9.56
CA VAL A 150 2.49 12.43 9.28
C VAL A 150 2.78 11.31 8.27
N ALA A 151 2.17 10.14 8.46
CA ALA A 151 2.29 9.02 7.53
C ALA A 151 1.72 9.35 6.15
N LEU A 152 0.55 10.00 6.09
CA LEU A 152 -0.07 10.40 4.82
C LEU A 152 0.81 11.39 4.05
N LEU A 153 1.36 12.39 4.70
CA LEU A 153 2.24 13.37 4.05
C LEU A 153 3.57 12.73 3.64
N GLY A 154 4.22 12.00 4.54
CA GLY A 154 5.52 11.37 4.29
C GLY A 154 5.42 10.29 3.20
N PHE A 155 4.44 9.40 3.31
CA PHE A 155 4.25 8.36 2.32
C PHE A 155 3.69 8.89 1.00
N GLY A 156 2.84 9.92 1.05
CA GLY A 156 2.38 10.64 -0.14
C GLY A 156 3.51 11.24 -0.94
N PHE A 157 4.51 11.83 -0.27
CA PHE A 157 5.75 12.30 -0.91
C PHE A 157 6.54 11.16 -1.57
N LEU A 158 6.66 10.02 -0.88
CA LEU A 158 7.32 8.84 -1.45
C LEU A 158 6.57 8.29 -2.67
N LEU A 159 5.23 8.27 -2.62
CA LEU A 159 4.40 7.89 -3.76
C LEU A 159 4.58 8.82 -4.95
N TRP A 160 4.62 10.13 -4.73
CA TRP A 160 4.89 11.10 -5.79
C TRP A 160 6.24 10.84 -6.45
N ARG A 161 7.29 10.63 -5.68
CA ARG A 161 8.61 10.25 -6.21
C ARG A 161 8.57 8.93 -6.98
N ARG A 162 7.85 7.95 -6.44
CA ARG A 162 7.68 6.64 -7.06
C ARG A 162 7.01 6.73 -8.43
N ILE A 163 5.93 7.50 -8.52
CA ILE A 163 5.21 7.74 -9.79
C ILE A 163 6.16 8.34 -10.82
N ALA A 164 6.95 9.33 -10.45
CA ALA A 164 7.90 9.96 -11.35
C ALA A 164 8.97 8.98 -11.88
N VAL A 165 9.45 8.05 -11.04
CA VAL A 165 10.38 6.99 -11.45
C VAL A 165 9.72 6.02 -12.42
N GLU A 166 8.51 5.56 -12.09
CA GLU A 166 7.73 4.62 -12.90
C GLU A 166 7.41 5.19 -14.29
N GLU A 167 6.91 6.42 -14.36
CA GLU A 167 6.58 7.08 -15.62
C GLU A 167 7.83 7.27 -16.51
N ARG A 168 8.97 7.69 -15.95
CA ARG A 168 10.23 7.81 -16.71
C ARG A 168 10.71 6.46 -17.25
N ALA A 169 10.64 5.41 -16.43
CA ALA A 169 11.05 4.08 -16.83
C ALA A 169 10.18 3.53 -17.98
N LEU A 170 8.86 3.75 -17.91
CA LEU A 170 7.92 3.33 -18.94
C LEU A 170 8.09 4.11 -20.25
N LEU A 171 8.42 5.41 -20.19
CA LEU A 171 8.72 6.22 -21.38
C LEU A 171 10.04 5.81 -22.04
N GLY A 172 11.05 5.46 -21.26
CA GLY A 172 12.36 4.98 -21.76
C GLY A 172 12.27 3.62 -22.46
N ALA A 173 11.39 2.73 -22.02
CA ALA A 173 11.20 1.41 -22.61
C ALA A 173 10.39 1.40 -23.93
N ARG A 174 9.79 2.53 -24.31
CA ARG A 174 9.03 2.70 -25.57
C ARG A 174 9.89 3.20 -26.75
N ARG A 175 11.13 3.62 -26.46
CA ARG A 175 12.11 4.04 -27.48
C ARG A 175 13.00 2.88 -27.90
#